data_73a3a00fac971d3fd46143f678d6a35e
#
_entry.id   73a3a00fac971d3fd46143f678d6a35e
#
_cell.length_a   1.000
_cell.length_b   1.000
_cell.length_c   1.000
_cell.angle_alpha   90.00
_cell.angle_beta   90.00
_cell.angle_gamma   90.00
#
_symmetry.space_group_name_H-M   'P 1'
#
loop_
_entity.id
_entity.type
_entity.pdbx_description
1 polymer ?
#
loop_
_entity_poly.entity_id
_entity_poly.type
_entity_poly.pdbx_seq_one_letter_code
_entity_poly.pdbx_strand_id
1 'polypeptide(L)'
;MKKYLLSILLLASLHTRAQEVGITSRRKWYLPDHLKTQFAGNIGFISGGPGYVSRNRTLETDLLFGFLPQKFGGDALVTTTLKTTYSPWRIGLRDSYYIRPFSIGAYLSYTFGPQFDTKWPSYYPAGYYWWATSIRPGAYIGGKAGRNVVLNNKRRSLELYYELGTYDLLIISYVQNKGFLKLHDIVSLSLGVKFGFD
;
A
#
# COMPACT_ATOMS: atom_id res chain seq x y z
N MET A 1 -15.03 -10.17 -33.23
CA MET A 1 -14.16 -10.89 -32.32
C MET A 1 -12.67 -10.88 -32.70
N LYS A 2 -12.26 -10.92 -33.98
CA LYS A 2 -10.84 -10.91 -34.40
C LYS A 2 -10.05 -9.61 -34.13
N LYS A 3 -10.72 -8.45 -34.02
CA LYS A 3 -10.07 -7.14 -33.79
C LYS A 3 -9.56 -6.93 -32.37
N TYR A 4 -10.17 -7.58 -31.38
CA TYR A 4 -9.77 -7.45 -29.97
C TYR A 4 -8.61 -8.40 -29.57
N LEU A 5 -8.45 -9.50 -30.33
CA LEU A 5 -7.32 -10.41 -30.12
C LEU A 5 -5.98 -9.76 -30.52
N LEU A 6 -5.98 -8.91 -31.55
CA LEU A 6 -4.78 -8.20 -32.01
C LEU A 6 -4.31 -7.14 -30.98
N SER A 7 -5.25 -6.47 -30.32
CA SER A 7 -4.94 -5.48 -29.27
C SER A 7 -4.36 -6.11 -28.01
N ILE A 8 -4.77 -7.32 -27.67
CA ILE A 8 -4.23 -8.07 -26.53
C ILE A 8 -2.83 -8.60 -26.82
N LEU A 9 -2.57 -9.02 -28.07
CA LEU A 9 -1.23 -9.47 -28.47
C LEU A 9 -0.20 -8.33 -28.53
N LEU A 10 -0.61 -7.11 -28.87
CA LEU A 10 0.28 -5.93 -28.87
C LEU A 10 0.69 -5.49 -27.46
N LEU A 11 -0.17 -5.72 -26.45
CA LEU A 11 0.15 -5.45 -25.05
C LEU A 11 1.10 -6.48 -24.43
N ALA A 12 1.16 -7.70 -24.98
CA ALA A 12 2.02 -8.77 -24.49
C ALA A 12 3.49 -8.65 -24.95
N SER A 13 3.78 -7.86 -26.00
CA SER A 13 5.13 -7.74 -26.58
C SER A 13 6.03 -6.67 -25.96
N LEU A 14 5.58 -5.93 -24.94
CA LEU A 14 6.39 -4.92 -24.24
C LEU A 14 7.24 -5.51 -23.11
N HIS A 15 7.74 -6.72 -23.25
CA HIS A 15 8.74 -7.27 -22.35
C HIS A 15 10.15 -6.74 -22.73
N THR A 16 10.38 -5.45 -22.57
CA THR A 16 11.75 -4.92 -22.59
C THR A 16 12.42 -5.31 -21.27
N ARG A 17 13.24 -6.34 -21.32
CA ARG A 17 14.20 -6.66 -20.25
C ARG A 17 15.23 -5.55 -20.19
N ALA A 18 15.07 -4.61 -19.27
CA ALA A 18 16.18 -3.76 -18.87
C ALA A 18 17.14 -4.64 -18.05
N GLN A 19 18.29 -5.01 -18.63
CA GLN A 19 19.38 -5.64 -17.89
C GLN A 19 19.89 -4.66 -16.85
N GLU A 20 19.57 -4.89 -15.59
CA GLU A 20 20.19 -4.19 -14.46
C GLU A 20 21.62 -4.71 -14.30
N VAL A 21 22.60 -3.85 -14.59
CA VAL A 21 24.00 -4.08 -14.21
C VAL A 21 24.06 -4.03 -12.67
N GLY A 22 24.09 -5.20 -12.06
CA GLY A 22 24.10 -5.35 -10.63
C GLY A 22 25.48 -5.06 -10.04
N ILE A 23 25.63 -3.94 -9.35
CA ILE A 23 26.67 -3.80 -8.32
C ILE A 23 25.98 -4.16 -7.00
N THR A 24 25.99 -5.43 -6.65
CA THR A 24 25.43 -5.94 -5.38
C THR A 24 26.42 -5.65 -4.26
N SER A 25 26.36 -4.47 -3.70
CA SER A 25 26.78 -4.28 -2.31
C SER A 25 25.80 -5.11 -1.47
N ARG A 26 26.27 -6.19 -0.82
CA ARG A 26 25.45 -7.01 0.10
C ARG A 26 25.00 -6.13 1.26
N ARG A 27 23.84 -5.51 1.14
CA ARG A 27 23.20 -4.79 2.22
C ARG A 27 22.85 -5.80 3.33
N LYS A 28 23.09 -5.42 4.58
CA LYS A 28 22.75 -6.28 5.72
C LYS A 28 21.25 -6.51 5.73
N TRP A 29 20.82 -7.75 5.87
CA TRP A 29 19.41 -8.19 5.74
C TRP A 29 18.43 -7.49 6.70
N TYR A 30 18.92 -6.95 7.83
CA TYR A 30 18.11 -6.24 8.82
C TYR A 30 17.93 -4.74 8.50
N LEU A 31 18.62 -4.20 7.49
CA LEU A 31 18.45 -2.81 7.09
C LEU A 31 17.28 -2.69 6.10
N PRO A 32 16.33 -1.79 6.33
CA PRO A 32 15.21 -1.59 5.42
C PRO A 32 15.70 -1.12 4.06
N ASP A 33 15.03 -1.55 3.00
CA ASP A 33 15.34 -1.16 1.63
C ASP A 33 14.77 0.22 1.29
N HIS A 34 13.76 0.67 2.02
CA HIS A 34 13.16 1.97 1.83
C HIS A 34 12.44 2.48 3.09
N LEU A 35 12.20 3.77 3.11
CA LEU A 35 11.24 4.42 3.98
C LEU A 35 10.04 4.86 3.16
N LYS A 36 8.85 4.74 3.74
CA LYS A 36 7.58 5.07 3.12
C LYS A 36 6.78 6.00 4.01
N THR A 37 6.18 7.03 3.43
CA THR A 37 5.23 7.89 4.11
C THR A 37 3.95 7.95 3.30
N GLN A 38 2.81 8.02 3.99
CA GLN A 38 1.50 8.02 3.39
C GLN A 38 0.61 9.02 4.10
N PHE A 39 -0.14 9.77 3.32
CA PHE A 39 -1.21 10.64 3.78
C PHE A 39 -2.55 10.00 3.47
N ALA A 40 -3.47 10.03 4.43
CA ALA A 40 -4.80 9.44 4.37
C ALA A 40 -4.82 7.91 4.08
N GLY A 41 -5.96 7.39 3.66
CA GLY A 41 -6.16 5.96 3.43
C GLY A 41 -6.23 5.18 4.76
N ASN A 42 -7.20 4.62 5.16
CA ASN A 42 -7.65 3.77 6.28
C ASN A 42 -6.60 3.28 7.34
N ILE A 43 -5.37 3.81 7.33
CA ILE A 43 -4.27 3.45 8.23
C ILE A 43 -3.77 4.62 9.10
N GLY A 44 -4.47 5.76 9.05
CA GLY A 44 -4.17 6.98 9.77
C GLY A 44 -4.30 8.23 8.89
N PHE A 45 -4.24 9.42 9.51
CA PHE A 45 -4.17 10.68 8.79
C PHE A 45 -2.80 10.85 8.11
N ILE A 46 -1.75 10.53 8.84
CA ILE A 46 -0.39 10.37 8.34
C ILE A 46 0.18 9.07 8.87
N SER A 47 0.90 8.36 8.04
CA SER A 47 1.60 7.14 8.43
C SER A 47 2.99 7.09 7.80
N GLY A 48 3.90 6.36 8.43
CA GLY A 48 5.25 6.19 7.89
C GLY A 48 5.98 5.04 8.55
N GLY A 49 6.99 4.52 7.86
CA GLY A 49 7.79 3.44 8.39
C GLY A 49 8.73 2.80 7.37
N PRO A 50 9.50 1.80 7.82
CA PRO A 50 10.44 1.06 6.98
C PRO A 50 9.73 -0.01 6.14
N GLY A 51 10.37 -0.37 5.03
CA GLY A 51 9.93 -1.48 4.21
C GLY A 51 11.08 -2.23 3.56
N TYR A 52 10.74 -3.43 3.11
CA TYR A 52 11.61 -4.38 2.46
C TYR A 52 11.09 -4.74 1.09
N VAL A 53 11.99 -5.00 0.16
CA VAL A 53 11.67 -5.34 -1.22
C VAL A 53 12.18 -6.74 -1.52
N SER A 54 11.35 -7.55 -2.17
CA SER A 54 11.76 -8.88 -2.63
C SER A 54 12.90 -8.80 -3.66
N ARG A 55 13.64 -9.89 -3.83
CA ARG A 55 14.79 -9.99 -4.73
C ARG A 55 14.47 -9.59 -6.17
N ASN A 56 13.29 -9.90 -6.66
CA ASN A 56 12.80 -9.53 -8.01
C ASN A 56 12.13 -8.15 -8.06
N ARG A 57 12.14 -7.40 -6.96
CA ARG A 57 11.58 -6.04 -6.82
C ARG A 57 10.10 -5.89 -7.21
N THR A 58 9.35 -6.98 -7.21
CA THR A 58 7.91 -6.95 -7.50
C THR A 58 7.04 -6.93 -6.25
N LEU A 59 7.56 -7.46 -5.14
CA LEU A 59 6.84 -7.51 -3.86
C LEU A 59 7.54 -6.60 -2.84
N GLU A 60 6.77 -5.76 -2.18
CA GLU A 60 7.20 -4.88 -1.09
C GLU A 60 6.40 -5.21 0.17
N THR A 61 7.07 -5.19 1.32
CA THR A 61 6.42 -5.35 2.62
C THR A 61 6.85 -4.21 3.53
N ASP A 62 5.88 -3.46 4.03
CA ASP A 62 6.07 -2.26 4.82
C ASP A 62 5.50 -2.45 6.23
N LEU A 63 6.21 -1.97 7.24
CA LEU A 63 5.69 -1.79 8.60
C LEU A 63 5.48 -0.30 8.84
N LEU A 64 4.23 0.13 8.88
CA LEU A 64 3.86 1.54 8.97
C LEU A 64 3.26 1.85 10.35
N PHE A 65 3.62 3.00 10.89
CA PHE A 65 3.02 3.58 12.09
C PHE A 65 2.19 4.78 11.66
N GLY A 66 0.90 4.75 11.96
CA GLY A 66 -0.06 5.77 11.60
C GLY A 66 -0.52 6.57 12.81
N PHE A 67 -0.85 7.82 12.57
CA PHE A 67 -1.42 8.73 13.55
C PHE A 67 -2.66 9.41 12.98
N LEU A 68 -3.75 9.40 13.74
CA LEU A 68 -4.97 10.13 13.45
C LEU A 68 -5.17 11.16 14.57
N PRO A 69 -5.06 12.48 14.28
CA PRO A 69 -5.30 13.52 15.27
C PRO A 69 -6.75 13.54 15.75
N GLN A 70 -6.98 13.91 17.00
CA GLN A 70 -8.30 14.02 17.62
C GLN A 70 -9.29 14.86 16.79
N LYS A 71 -8.82 15.93 16.15
CA LYS A 71 -9.64 16.81 15.32
C LYS A 71 -10.37 16.07 14.17
N PHE A 72 -9.81 14.96 13.68
CA PHE A 72 -10.37 14.21 12.55
C PHE A 72 -11.03 12.89 12.94
N GLY A 73 -10.73 12.35 14.12
CA GLY A 73 -11.23 11.05 14.58
C GLY A 73 -12.06 11.08 15.85
N GLY A 74 -12.26 12.26 16.45
CA GLY A 74 -12.89 12.37 17.79
C GLY A 74 -11.87 12.11 18.90
N ASP A 75 -11.07 11.04 18.78
CA ASP A 75 -9.94 10.72 19.65
C ASP A 75 -8.63 10.64 18.85
N ALA A 76 -7.51 10.91 19.53
CA ALA A 76 -6.19 10.68 18.93
C ALA A 76 -5.91 9.18 18.89
N LEU A 77 -5.69 8.64 17.68
CA LEU A 77 -5.46 7.22 17.48
C LEU A 77 -4.06 6.97 16.88
N VAL A 78 -3.46 5.91 17.36
CA VAL A 78 -2.20 5.36 16.80
C VAL A 78 -2.49 4.01 16.19
N THR A 79 -1.92 3.76 15.03
CA THR A 79 -2.05 2.48 14.33
C THR A 79 -0.69 1.90 14.00
N THR A 80 -0.61 0.58 13.97
CA THR A 80 0.52 -0.16 13.37
C THR A 80 -0.03 -1.02 12.25
N THR A 81 0.56 -0.91 11.06
CA THR A 81 0.05 -1.58 9.87
C THR A 81 1.16 -2.37 9.19
N LEU A 82 0.92 -3.66 9.02
CA LEU A 82 1.70 -4.51 8.13
C LEU A 82 1.05 -4.49 6.75
N LYS A 83 1.79 -4.05 5.74
CA LYS A 83 1.28 -3.81 4.39
C LYS A 83 2.12 -4.52 3.36
N THR A 84 1.51 -5.23 2.43
CA THR A 84 2.18 -5.92 1.33
C THR A 84 1.66 -5.41 0.00
N THR A 85 2.58 -5.03 -0.90
CA THR A 85 2.29 -4.47 -2.23
C THR A 85 2.92 -5.33 -3.30
N TYR A 86 2.15 -5.78 -4.27
CA TYR A 86 2.63 -6.45 -5.48
C TYR A 86 2.53 -5.50 -6.67
N SER A 87 3.66 -5.26 -7.36
CA SER A 87 3.77 -4.38 -8.52
C SER A 87 4.50 -5.12 -9.65
N PRO A 88 3.76 -5.84 -10.52
CA PRO A 88 4.36 -6.76 -11.50
C PRO A 88 5.16 -6.04 -12.59
N TRP A 89 4.77 -4.84 -12.97
CA TRP A 89 5.35 -4.14 -14.10
C TRP A 89 6.13 -2.90 -13.69
N ARG A 90 7.32 -2.77 -14.25
CA ARG A 90 8.13 -1.55 -14.18
C ARG A 90 8.48 -1.13 -15.59
N ILE A 91 8.04 0.05 -15.99
CA ILE A 91 8.28 0.63 -17.29
C ILE A 91 9.28 1.77 -17.12
N GLY A 92 10.48 1.62 -17.68
CA GLY A 92 11.48 2.69 -17.73
C GLY A 92 11.03 3.78 -18.70
N LEU A 93 11.18 5.01 -18.27
CA LEU A 93 10.99 6.21 -19.07
C LEU A 93 12.36 6.85 -19.33
N ARG A 94 12.34 7.98 -20.05
CA ARG A 94 13.56 8.76 -20.32
C ARG A 94 14.21 9.25 -19.02
N ASP A 95 15.54 9.37 -19.01
CA ASP A 95 16.32 10.09 -17.97
C ASP A 95 16.15 9.59 -16.52
N SER A 96 16.21 8.30 -16.29
CA SER A 96 16.12 7.70 -14.94
C SER A 96 14.71 7.69 -14.31
N TYR A 97 13.69 8.14 -15.02
CA TYR A 97 12.30 8.01 -14.59
C TYR A 97 11.74 6.63 -14.91
N TYR A 98 10.80 6.20 -14.09
CA TYR A 98 10.03 4.97 -14.33
C TYR A 98 8.64 5.07 -13.75
N ILE A 99 7.75 4.24 -14.24
CA ILE A 99 6.42 4.07 -13.68
C ILE A 99 6.17 2.60 -13.37
N ARG A 100 5.35 2.38 -12.34
CA ARG A 100 4.69 1.12 -12.05
C ARG A 100 3.19 1.38 -12.16
N PRO A 101 2.60 1.17 -13.34
CA PRO A 101 1.24 1.64 -13.63
C PRO A 101 0.18 0.92 -12.81
N PHE A 102 0.51 -0.27 -12.32
CA PHE A 102 -0.39 -1.08 -11.52
C PHE A 102 0.32 -1.64 -10.29
N SER A 103 -0.36 -1.55 -9.17
CA SER A 103 0.00 -2.18 -7.91
C SER A 103 -1.27 -2.68 -7.25
N ILE A 104 -1.19 -3.83 -6.62
CA ILE A 104 -2.25 -4.39 -5.79
C ILE A 104 -1.65 -4.80 -4.46
N GLY A 105 -2.40 -4.63 -3.39
CA GLY A 105 -1.89 -5.01 -2.07
C GLY A 105 -2.98 -5.24 -1.05
N ALA A 106 -2.54 -5.77 0.07
CA ALA A 106 -3.35 -5.98 1.25
C ALA A 106 -2.59 -5.45 2.47
N TYR A 107 -3.32 -5.17 3.52
CA TYR A 107 -2.76 -4.76 4.79
C TYR A 107 -3.57 -5.29 5.96
N LEU A 108 -2.89 -5.39 7.09
CA LEU A 108 -3.49 -5.66 8.38
C LEU A 108 -3.09 -4.53 9.32
N SER A 109 -4.07 -3.76 9.79
CA SER A 109 -3.85 -2.63 10.69
C SER A 109 -4.33 -2.98 12.10
N TYR A 110 -3.52 -2.63 13.09
CA TYR A 110 -3.87 -2.68 14.51
C TYR A 110 -4.00 -1.26 15.04
N THR A 111 -5.13 -0.95 15.67
CA THR A 111 -5.40 0.36 16.28
C THR A 111 -5.25 0.26 17.79
N PHE A 112 -4.42 1.13 18.37
CA PHE A 112 -4.23 1.24 19.81
C PHE A 112 -5.28 2.19 20.39
N GLY A 113 -5.84 1.82 21.53
CA GLY A 113 -6.74 2.66 22.29
C GLY A 113 -7.62 1.82 23.25
N PRO A 114 -8.02 2.38 24.38
CA PRO A 114 -8.86 1.66 25.36
C PRO A 114 -10.25 1.33 24.82
N GLN A 115 -10.70 2.03 23.76
CA GLN A 115 -11.98 1.80 23.10
C GLN A 115 -11.94 0.63 22.09
N PHE A 116 -10.74 0.05 21.83
CA PHE A 116 -10.57 -1.07 20.91
C PHE A 116 -10.20 -2.34 21.65
N ASP A 117 -11.07 -3.32 21.58
CA ASP A 117 -10.84 -4.62 22.20
C ASP A 117 -10.00 -5.53 21.31
N THR A 118 -9.03 -6.21 21.91
CA THR A 118 -8.28 -7.30 21.28
C THR A 118 -8.99 -8.64 21.41
N LYS A 119 -9.97 -8.72 22.32
CA LYS A 119 -10.83 -9.87 22.54
C LYS A 119 -12.25 -9.55 22.06
N TRP A 120 -13.01 -10.58 21.85
CA TRP A 120 -14.44 -10.49 21.52
C TRP A 120 -15.17 -9.79 22.67
N PRO A 121 -15.83 -8.64 22.47
CA PRO A 121 -16.54 -7.96 23.56
C PRO A 121 -17.71 -8.83 24.02
N SER A 122 -17.74 -9.16 25.30
CA SER A 122 -18.77 -10.04 25.90
C SER A 122 -20.19 -9.44 25.90
N TYR A 123 -20.33 -8.14 25.67
CA TYR A 123 -21.61 -7.44 25.63
C TYR A 123 -22.29 -7.41 24.25
N TYR A 124 -21.61 -7.93 23.20
CA TYR A 124 -22.23 -8.12 21.90
C TYR A 124 -22.67 -9.56 21.69
N PRO A 125 -23.78 -9.80 20.98
CA PRO A 125 -24.19 -11.16 20.60
C PRO A 125 -23.09 -11.89 19.83
N ALA A 126 -22.95 -13.18 20.08
CA ALA A 126 -21.97 -14.01 19.35
C ALA A 126 -22.21 -13.91 17.85
N GLY A 127 -21.15 -13.58 17.09
CA GLY A 127 -21.22 -13.42 15.62
C GLY A 127 -21.56 -12.02 15.13
N TYR A 128 -21.73 -11.00 16.01
CA TYR A 128 -21.99 -9.62 15.59
C TYR A 128 -20.77 -8.98 14.89
N TYR A 129 -19.57 -9.23 15.38
CA TYR A 129 -18.30 -8.87 14.73
C TYR A 129 -17.50 -10.11 14.34
N TRP A 130 -16.91 -10.12 13.17
CA TRP A 130 -16.08 -11.24 12.68
C TRP A 130 -14.68 -11.23 13.29
N TRP A 131 -14.18 -10.07 13.76
CA TRP A 131 -12.83 -9.85 14.27
C TRP A 131 -12.83 -8.95 15.50
N ALA A 132 -11.71 -8.93 16.21
CA ALA A 132 -11.45 -7.94 17.24
C ALA A 132 -11.56 -6.52 16.66
N THR A 133 -12.12 -5.58 17.44
CA THR A 133 -12.35 -4.21 16.97
C THR A 133 -11.05 -3.46 16.66
N SER A 134 -9.95 -3.88 17.28
CA SER A 134 -8.60 -3.33 17.08
C SER A 134 -7.93 -3.75 15.78
N ILE A 135 -8.32 -4.86 15.15
CA ILE A 135 -7.68 -5.41 13.95
C ILE A 135 -8.54 -5.16 12.72
N ARG A 136 -7.94 -4.60 11.66
CA ARG A 136 -8.63 -4.27 10.40
C ARG A 136 -7.85 -4.77 9.20
N PRO A 137 -8.30 -5.82 8.53
CA PRO A 137 -7.81 -6.18 7.22
C PRO A 137 -8.34 -5.24 6.14
N GLY A 138 -7.50 -4.92 5.17
CA GLY A 138 -7.87 -4.10 4.02
C GLY A 138 -7.12 -4.48 2.77
N ALA A 139 -7.59 -3.97 1.64
CA ALA A 139 -6.98 -4.17 0.34
C ALA A 139 -7.00 -2.87 -0.46
N TYR A 140 -6.12 -2.77 -1.45
CA TYR A 140 -6.02 -1.60 -2.29
C TYR A 140 -5.43 -1.94 -3.66
N ILE A 141 -5.69 -1.04 -4.60
CA ILE A 141 -5.03 -0.97 -5.89
C ILE A 141 -4.39 0.42 -6.05
N GLY A 142 -3.40 0.55 -6.90
CA GLY A 142 -2.75 1.84 -7.10
C GLY A 142 -1.71 1.83 -8.18
N GLY A 143 -0.89 2.88 -8.18
CA GLY A 143 0.24 3.03 -9.09
C GLY A 143 1.33 3.91 -8.49
N LYS A 144 2.52 3.85 -9.10
CA LYS A 144 3.71 4.57 -8.64
C LYS A 144 4.43 5.20 -9.82
N ALA A 145 4.99 6.37 -9.61
CA ALA A 145 5.94 7.02 -10.50
C ALA A 145 7.21 7.33 -9.71
N GLY A 146 8.36 7.03 -10.26
CA GLY A 146 9.62 7.20 -9.55
C GLY A 146 10.76 7.68 -10.41
N ARG A 147 11.81 8.14 -9.74
CA ARG A 147 13.07 8.54 -10.33
C ARG A 147 14.23 7.92 -9.56
N ASN A 148 15.19 7.38 -10.31
CA ASN A 148 16.48 7.01 -9.74
C ASN A 148 17.36 8.25 -9.66
N VAL A 149 17.95 8.50 -8.50
CA VAL A 149 18.84 9.62 -8.24
C VAL A 149 20.15 9.10 -7.66
N VAL A 150 21.25 9.80 -7.91
CA VAL A 150 22.54 9.52 -7.26
C VAL A 150 22.76 10.59 -6.20
N LEU A 151 22.82 10.19 -4.95
CA LEU A 151 23.08 11.06 -3.82
C LEU A 151 24.28 10.53 -3.06
N ASN A 152 25.31 11.37 -2.85
CA ASN A 152 26.54 10.98 -2.18
C ASN A 152 27.16 9.68 -2.75
N ASN A 153 27.27 9.59 -4.06
CA ASN A 153 27.78 8.41 -4.80
C ASN A 153 26.99 7.09 -4.54
N LYS A 154 25.81 7.18 -3.96
CA LYS A 154 24.90 6.03 -3.73
C LYS A 154 23.65 6.19 -4.59
N ARG A 155 23.22 5.09 -5.19
CA ARG A 155 21.93 5.06 -5.88
C ARG A 155 20.81 5.14 -4.87
N ARG A 156 19.83 5.97 -5.17
CA ARG A 156 18.61 6.16 -4.39
C ARG A 156 17.42 6.18 -5.33
N SER A 157 16.26 5.90 -4.83
CA SER A 157 15.03 6.08 -5.59
C SER A 157 14.04 6.95 -4.80
N LEU A 158 13.33 7.80 -5.51
CA LEU A 158 12.21 8.57 -4.99
C LEU A 158 10.98 8.18 -5.79
N GLU A 159 9.96 7.66 -5.12
CA GLU A 159 8.69 7.29 -5.74
C GLU A 159 7.55 8.09 -5.11
N LEU A 160 6.67 8.61 -5.96
CA LEU A 160 5.34 9.06 -5.59
C LEU A 160 4.34 7.96 -5.91
N TYR A 161 3.38 7.73 -5.05
CA TYR A 161 2.36 6.71 -5.28
C TYR A 161 0.98 7.17 -4.83
N TYR A 162 -0.02 6.57 -5.44
CA TYR A 162 -1.40 6.68 -5.01
C TYR A 162 -1.98 5.29 -4.80
N GLU A 163 -2.97 5.20 -3.93
CA GLU A 163 -3.69 3.96 -3.65
C GLU A 163 -5.17 4.27 -3.42
N LEU A 164 -6.00 3.43 -3.98
CA LEU A 164 -7.44 3.38 -3.76
C LEU A 164 -7.72 2.13 -2.95
N GLY A 165 -8.11 2.29 -1.70
CA GLY A 165 -8.21 1.20 -0.75
C GLY A 165 -9.54 1.16 -0.02
N THR A 166 -9.83 0.00 0.55
CA THR A 166 -10.98 -0.25 1.40
C THR A 166 -10.60 -1.21 2.52
N TYR A 167 -11.44 -1.34 3.52
CA TYR A 167 -11.24 -2.29 4.62
C TYR A 167 -12.56 -2.97 5.01
N ASP A 168 -12.46 -4.00 5.83
CA ASP A 168 -13.54 -4.92 6.19
C ASP A 168 -14.86 -4.24 6.57
N LEU A 169 -14.84 -3.24 7.47
CA LEU A 169 -16.07 -2.57 7.92
C LEU A 169 -16.77 -1.82 6.77
N LEU A 170 -16.01 -1.15 5.90
CA LEU A 170 -16.61 -0.43 4.76
C LEU A 170 -17.26 -1.42 3.79
N ILE A 171 -16.62 -2.57 3.55
CA ILE A 171 -17.18 -3.62 2.70
C ILE A 171 -18.46 -4.19 3.32
N ILE A 172 -18.44 -4.51 4.62
CA ILE A 172 -19.61 -5.04 5.32
C ILE A 172 -20.76 -4.01 5.31
N SER A 173 -20.44 -2.74 5.61
CA SER A 173 -21.43 -1.65 5.58
C SER A 173 -22.07 -1.51 4.20
N TYR A 174 -21.28 -1.61 3.13
CA TYR A 174 -21.78 -1.57 1.77
C TYR A 174 -22.69 -2.76 1.44
N VAL A 175 -22.30 -3.97 1.82
CA VAL A 175 -23.12 -5.17 1.57
C VAL A 175 -24.45 -5.10 2.30
N GLN A 176 -24.47 -4.56 3.50
CA GLN A 176 -25.70 -4.39 4.31
C GLN A 176 -26.59 -3.24 3.83
N ASN A 177 -26.01 -2.21 3.20
CA ASN A 177 -26.70 -0.97 2.83
C ASN A 177 -26.61 -0.66 1.33
N LYS A 178 -26.71 -1.65 0.47
CA LYS A 178 -26.61 -1.51 -1.02
C LYS A 178 -27.56 -0.47 -1.64
N GLY A 179 -28.66 -0.15 -0.97
CA GLY A 179 -29.61 0.86 -1.43
C GLY A 179 -29.19 2.31 -1.16
N PHE A 180 -28.26 2.54 -0.22
CA PHE A 180 -27.85 3.87 0.22
C PHE A 180 -26.39 4.17 -0.08
N LEU A 181 -25.50 3.19 0.08
CA LEU A 181 -24.07 3.36 -0.14
C LEU A 181 -23.68 3.05 -1.58
N LYS A 182 -22.82 3.89 -2.14
CA LYS A 182 -22.20 3.71 -3.47
C LYS A 182 -20.77 3.24 -3.32
N LEU A 183 -20.17 2.70 -4.38
CA LEU A 183 -18.79 2.23 -4.37
C LEU A 183 -17.77 3.30 -3.95
N HIS A 184 -18.01 4.57 -4.31
CA HIS A 184 -17.10 5.66 -3.95
C HIS A 184 -17.15 6.00 -2.45
N ASP A 185 -18.21 5.62 -1.73
CA ASP A 185 -18.33 5.86 -0.28
C ASP A 185 -17.47 4.89 0.54
N ILE A 186 -17.07 3.78 -0.06
CA ILE A 186 -16.27 2.74 0.60
C ILE A 186 -14.82 2.69 0.14
N VAL A 187 -14.42 3.56 -0.79
CA VAL A 187 -13.06 3.63 -1.32
C VAL A 187 -12.37 4.90 -0.84
N SER A 188 -11.23 4.74 -0.22
CA SER A 188 -10.40 5.85 0.26
C SER A 188 -9.20 6.03 -0.65
N LEU A 189 -8.91 7.29 -1.02
CA LEU A 189 -7.69 7.66 -1.71
C LEU A 189 -6.58 7.92 -0.68
N SER A 190 -5.40 7.37 -0.93
CA SER A 190 -4.17 7.75 -0.24
C SER A 190 -3.09 8.17 -1.21
N LEU A 191 -2.24 9.07 -0.76
CA LEU A 191 -1.08 9.56 -1.49
C LEU A 191 0.17 9.37 -0.62
N GLY A 192 1.29 9.04 -1.24
CA GLY A 192 2.49 8.86 -0.46
C GLY A 192 3.79 9.00 -1.24
N VAL A 193 4.87 8.99 -0.47
CA VAL A 193 6.24 9.08 -0.95
C VAL A 193 7.03 7.90 -0.42
N LYS A 194 7.82 7.29 -1.27
CA LYS A 194 8.78 6.23 -0.90
C LYS A 194 10.19 6.67 -1.27
N PHE A 195 11.10 6.58 -0.32
CA PHE A 195 12.52 6.83 -0.50
C PHE A 195 13.29 5.52 -0.39
N GLY A 196 13.82 5.04 -1.52
CA GLY A 196 14.56 3.78 -1.62
C GLY A 196 16.06 3.98 -1.41
N PHE A 197 16.65 3.02 -0.74
CA PHE A 197 18.08 2.96 -0.41
C PHE A 197 18.74 1.88 -1.29
N ASP A 198 18.85 2.06 -2.54
CA ASP A 198 19.49 1.10 -3.48
C ASP A 198 21.01 0.97 -3.26
#